data_2e2e474e889af8d610694ab1aa6a7655
#
_entry.id   2e2e474e889af8d610694ab1aa6a7655
#
_cell.length_a   1.000
_cell.length_b   1.000
_cell.length_c   1.000
_cell.angle_alpha   90.00
_cell.angle_beta   90.00
_cell.angle_gamma   90.00
#
_symmetry.space_group_name_H-M   'P 1'
#
loop_
_entity.id
_entity.type
_entity.pdbx_description
1 polymer ?
#
loop_
_entity_poly.entity_id
_entity_poly.type
_entity_poly.pdbx_seq_one_letter_code
_entity_poly.pdbx_strand_id
1 'polypeptide(L)'
;EDSRFAVPQRGVAARWLELADQNARHLLESLRMESYETEERAEDPVYALGRELGLATLPRTFICVAISTSQGRDTVGSLVTFEAGRPRKAEYRRYRIKGPAQQDDFAAIHEVVTRYVERRLREEKPMPDLIVIDGSFFDQIEHLGQLNAARDALAKLGQDAVPLVSLAKREEEIYFPDRAEPLRLPRRSAALRLLQRARDEAHRYGVAYNRKRRTARTVTSALLDIPGIGPNRRSLLLQTFG
;
A
#
# COMPACT_ATOMS: atom_id res chain seq x y z
N GLU A 1 -8.37 66.04 -0.99
CA GLU A 1 -9.83 65.86 -0.74
C GLU A 1 -10.01 64.57 0.05
N ASP A 2 -10.23 64.73 1.35
CA ASP A 2 -10.50 63.63 2.30
C ASP A 2 -11.93 63.13 2.05
N SER A 3 -12.10 62.08 1.28
CA SER A 3 -13.39 61.40 1.12
C SER A 3 -13.71 60.64 2.40
N ARG A 4 -14.51 61.23 3.29
CA ARG A 4 -15.02 60.57 4.50
C ARG A 4 -16.16 59.61 4.11
N PHE A 5 -15.93 58.31 4.23
CA PHE A 5 -16.98 57.30 4.11
C PHE A 5 -17.94 57.43 5.30
N ALA A 6 -19.20 57.73 5.07
CA ALA A 6 -20.25 57.72 6.09
C ALA A 6 -21.01 56.40 6.01
N VAL A 7 -21.05 55.67 7.13
CA VAL A 7 -21.85 54.43 7.24
C VAL A 7 -23.29 54.81 7.60
N PRO A 8 -24.27 54.55 6.73
CA PRO A 8 -25.67 54.91 6.98
C PRO A 8 -26.24 54.09 8.16
N GLN A 9 -26.75 54.80 9.17
CA GLN A 9 -27.30 54.21 10.38
C GLN A 9 -28.82 53.94 10.36
N ARG A 10 -29.55 54.57 9.43
CA ARG A 10 -31.01 54.48 9.35
C ARG A 10 -31.51 54.65 7.88
N GLY A 11 -32.72 54.13 7.60
CA GLY A 11 -33.39 54.27 6.32
C GLY A 11 -33.02 53.21 5.28
N VAL A 12 -33.36 53.48 4.00
CA VAL A 12 -33.17 52.53 2.89
C VAL A 12 -31.70 52.15 2.70
N ALA A 13 -30.79 53.12 2.82
CA ALA A 13 -29.36 52.90 2.65
C ALA A 13 -28.76 51.97 3.74
N ALA A 14 -29.26 52.05 4.98
CA ALA A 14 -28.85 51.14 6.05
C ALA A 14 -29.31 49.70 5.77
N ARG A 15 -30.53 49.51 5.22
CA ARG A 15 -31.03 48.19 4.80
C ARG A 15 -30.23 47.59 3.66
N TRP A 16 -29.83 48.40 2.68
CA TRP A 16 -28.96 47.93 1.58
C TRP A 16 -27.57 47.52 2.09
N LEU A 17 -27.02 48.23 3.06
CA LEU A 17 -25.75 47.88 3.68
C LEU A 17 -25.85 46.54 4.46
N GLU A 18 -26.91 46.35 5.21
CA GLU A 18 -27.18 45.11 5.95
C GLU A 18 -27.36 43.93 5.01
N LEU A 19 -28.09 44.08 3.89
CA LEU A 19 -28.25 43.06 2.89
C LEU A 19 -26.91 42.72 2.20
N ALA A 20 -26.09 43.70 1.91
CA ALA A 20 -24.77 43.52 1.33
C ALA A 20 -23.82 42.76 2.30
N ASP A 21 -23.87 43.10 3.59
CA ASP A 21 -23.07 42.40 4.62
C ASP A 21 -23.52 40.95 4.79
N GLN A 22 -24.82 40.68 4.80
CA GLN A 22 -25.37 39.31 4.82
C GLN A 22 -24.91 38.51 3.58
N ASN A 23 -25.01 39.06 2.40
CA ASN A 23 -24.59 38.42 1.15
C ASN A 23 -23.06 38.16 1.16
N ALA A 24 -22.26 39.09 1.64
CA ALA A 24 -20.82 38.93 1.77
C ALA A 24 -20.45 37.84 2.77
N ARG A 25 -21.18 37.73 3.92
CA ARG A 25 -20.99 36.66 4.87
C ARG A 25 -21.34 35.29 4.29
N HIS A 26 -22.48 35.17 3.61
CA HIS A 26 -22.87 33.94 2.93
C HIS A 26 -21.85 33.50 1.87
N LEU A 27 -21.38 34.45 1.07
CA LEU A 27 -20.34 34.16 0.07
C LEU A 27 -19.04 33.69 0.73
N LEU A 28 -18.63 34.37 1.81
CA LEU A 28 -17.44 34.01 2.57
C LEU A 28 -17.55 32.62 3.19
N GLU A 29 -18.70 32.27 3.76
CA GLU A 29 -19.01 30.94 4.28
C GLU A 29 -18.97 29.88 3.19
N SER A 30 -19.58 30.15 2.04
CA SER A 30 -19.54 29.24 0.87
C SER A 30 -18.12 29.00 0.39
N LEU A 31 -17.30 30.05 0.24
CA LEU A 31 -15.91 29.94 -0.15
C LEU A 31 -15.05 29.21 0.90
N ARG A 32 -15.34 29.41 2.18
CA ARG A 32 -14.68 28.65 3.27
C ARG A 32 -15.03 27.17 3.18
N MET A 33 -16.32 26.82 3.03
CA MET A 33 -16.75 25.43 2.88
C MET A 33 -16.08 24.77 1.67
N GLU A 34 -16.02 25.46 0.54
CA GLU A 34 -15.35 24.99 -0.68
C GLU A 34 -13.84 24.83 -0.46
N SER A 35 -13.18 25.74 0.28
CA SER A 35 -11.77 25.63 0.62
C SER A 35 -11.50 24.46 1.58
N TYR A 36 -12.36 24.24 2.60
CA TYR A 36 -12.28 23.10 3.51
C TYR A 36 -12.44 21.78 2.76
N GLU A 37 -13.44 21.66 1.87
CA GLU A 37 -13.61 20.47 1.04
C GLU A 37 -12.41 20.22 0.13
N THR A 38 -11.80 21.29 -0.40
CA THR A 38 -10.61 21.18 -1.27
C THR A 38 -9.36 20.81 -0.45
N GLU A 39 -9.18 21.37 0.73
CA GLU A 39 -8.10 21.02 1.65
C GLU A 39 -8.24 19.60 2.17
N GLU A 40 -9.44 19.16 2.55
CA GLU A 40 -9.71 17.80 3.00
C GLU A 40 -9.47 16.78 1.88
N ARG A 41 -9.86 17.09 0.64
CA ARG A 41 -9.54 16.27 -0.55
C ARG A 41 -8.06 16.26 -0.89
N ALA A 42 -7.36 17.38 -0.70
CA ALA A 42 -5.91 17.45 -0.92
C ALA A 42 -5.12 16.64 0.11
N GLU A 43 -5.64 16.48 1.32
CA GLU A 43 -5.07 15.66 2.40
C GLU A 43 -5.54 14.21 2.38
N ASP A 44 -6.59 13.85 1.61
CA ASP A 44 -6.98 12.45 1.44
C ASP A 44 -5.81 11.65 0.84
N PRO A 45 -5.28 10.66 1.58
CA PRO A 45 -4.10 9.92 1.16
C PRO A 45 -4.28 9.19 -0.18
N VAL A 46 -5.50 8.75 -0.51
CA VAL A 46 -5.80 8.06 -1.78
C VAL A 46 -5.81 9.04 -2.94
N TYR A 47 -6.40 10.21 -2.74
CA TYR A 47 -6.39 11.28 -3.73
C TYR A 47 -4.96 11.79 -3.98
N ALA A 48 -4.23 12.07 -2.89
CA ALA A 48 -2.82 12.46 -2.97
C ALA A 48 -1.99 11.41 -3.71
N LEU A 49 -2.21 10.12 -3.43
CA LEU A 49 -1.50 9.01 -4.08
C LEU A 49 -1.78 8.98 -5.58
N GLY A 50 -3.04 9.08 -6.01
CA GLY A 50 -3.41 9.12 -7.43
C GLY A 50 -2.76 10.29 -8.15
N ARG A 51 -2.80 11.48 -7.56
CA ARG A 51 -2.22 12.71 -8.12
C ARG A 51 -0.70 12.64 -8.23
N GLU A 52 -0.02 12.28 -7.14
CA GLU A 52 1.45 12.25 -7.09
C GLU A 52 2.05 11.18 -8.01
N LEU A 53 1.38 10.05 -8.17
CA LEU A 53 1.80 9.00 -9.10
C LEU A 53 1.35 9.27 -10.55
N GLY A 54 0.48 10.26 -10.79
CA GLY A 54 -0.06 10.55 -12.12
C GLY A 54 -0.97 9.44 -12.65
N LEU A 55 -1.75 8.78 -11.77
CA LEU A 55 -2.63 7.69 -12.17
C LEU A 55 -3.88 8.23 -12.88
N ALA A 56 -4.34 7.53 -13.92
CA ALA A 56 -5.54 7.88 -14.65
C ALA A 56 -6.83 7.75 -13.80
N THR A 57 -6.80 6.85 -12.82
CA THR A 57 -7.90 6.61 -11.87
C THR A 57 -7.39 6.63 -10.44
N LEU A 58 -8.25 7.01 -9.49
CA LEU A 58 -7.88 7.00 -8.08
C LEU A 58 -7.65 5.56 -7.61
N PRO A 59 -6.52 5.28 -6.94
CA PRO A 59 -6.18 3.95 -6.46
C PRO A 59 -6.95 3.61 -5.16
N ARG A 60 -8.28 3.45 -5.27
CA ARG A 60 -9.14 3.13 -4.14
C ARG A 60 -8.82 1.78 -3.53
N THR A 61 -8.46 0.82 -4.37
CA THR A 61 -8.00 -0.51 -3.94
C THR A 61 -6.61 -0.75 -4.46
N PHE A 62 -5.65 -0.92 -3.58
CA PHE A 62 -4.30 -1.28 -3.99
C PHE A 62 -3.71 -2.38 -3.10
N ILE A 63 -2.72 -3.07 -3.62
CA ILE A 63 -1.99 -4.11 -2.89
C ILE A 63 -0.53 -3.72 -2.72
N CYS A 64 0.07 -4.19 -1.63
CA CYS A 64 1.52 -4.16 -1.46
C CYS A 64 2.05 -5.59 -1.29
N VAL A 65 3.07 -5.90 -2.09
CA VAL A 65 3.73 -7.21 -2.12
C VAL A 65 5.12 -7.07 -1.51
N ALA A 66 5.44 -7.92 -0.53
CA ALA A 66 6.76 -8.00 0.08
C ALA A 66 7.26 -9.44 0.06
N ILE A 67 8.52 -9.65 -0.27
CA ILE A 67 9.21 -10.94 -0.16
C ILE A 67 9.99 -10.96 1.15
N SER A 68 9.88 -12.05 1.89
CA SER A 68 10.69 -12.27 3.08
C SER A 68 11.26 -13.69 3.10
N THR A 69 12.58 -13.78 3.16
CA THR A 69 13.31 -15.05 3.21
C THR A 69 13.85 -15.27 4.61
N SER A 70 13.59 -16.44 5.18
CA SER A 70 14.11 -16.84 6.48
C SER A 70 15.23 -17.86 6.32
N GLN A 71 16.45 -17.47 6.72
CA GLN A 71 17.64 -18.34 6.70
C GLN A 71 17.93 -19.00 5.34
N GLY A 72 17.63 -18.33 4.24
CA GLY A 72 17.89 -18.83 2.88
C GLY A 72 17.08 -20.06 2.45
N ARG A 73 16.07 -20.49 3.24
CA ARG A 73 15.33 -21.74 2.97
C ARG A 73 13.82 -21.60 2.87
N ASP A 74 13.24 -20.58 3.49
CA ASP A 74 11.79 -20.37 3.51
C ASP A 74 11.45 -18.98 3.00
N THR A 75 11.22 -18.87 1.72
CA THR A 75 10.77 -17.63 1.09
C THR A 75 9.25 -17.58 1.07
N VAL A 76 8.71 -16.47 1.55
CA VAL A 76 7.28 -16.18 1.62
C VAL A 76 7.01 -14.83 0.99
N GLY A 77 6.13 -14.83 0.00
CA GLY A 77 5.51 -13.61 -0.48
C GLY A 77 4.31 -13.24 0.39
N SER A 78 4.31 -12.05 0.95
CA SER A 78 3.19 -11.48 1.68
C SER A 78 2.53 -10.41 0.83
N LEU A 79 1.21 -10.44 0.79
CA LEU A 79 0.38 -9.49 0.07
C LEU A 79 -0.64 -8.92 1.02
N VAL A 80 -0.65 -7.60 1.13
CA VAL A 80 -1.64 -6.85 1.90
C VAL A 80 -2.47 -6.01 0.96
N THR A 81 -3.75 -5.85 1.30
CA THR A 81 -4.71 -5.06 0.52
C THR A 81 -5.13 -3.86 1.32
N PHE A 82 -5.16 -2.71 0.65
CA PHE A 82 -5.71 -1.46 1.16
C PHE A 82 -6.93 -1.06 0.34
N GLU A 83 -7.96 -0.60 1.00
CA GLU A 83 -9.17 -0.08 0.40
C GLU A 83 -9.50 1.28 1.03
N ALA A 84 -9.71 2.30 0.22
CA ALA A 84 -9.90 3.68 0.67
C ALA A 84 -8.87 4.13 1.72
N GLY A 85 -7.58 3.83 1.48
CA GLY A 85 -6.47 4.18 2.36
C GLY A 85 -6.36 3.37 3.66
N ARG A 86 -7.22 2.35 3.86
CA ARG A 86 -7.25 1.52 5.08
C ARG A 86 -6.91 0.05 4.79
N PRO A 87 -6.23 -0.63 5.72
CA PRO A 87 -5.89 -2.04 5.55
C PRO A 87 -7.13 -2.94 5.58
N ARG A 88 -7.32 -3.77 4.52
CA ARG A 88 -8.40 -4.76 4.42
C ARG A 88 -7.86 -6.16 4.73
N LYS A 89 -7.75 -6.48 6.00
CA LYS A 89 -7.10 -7.71 6.49
C LYS A 89 -7.72 -9.01 5.96
N ALA A 90 -9.01 -9.03 5.64
CA ALA A 90 -9.69 -10.19 5.05
C ALA A 90 -9.13 -10.60 3.68
N GLU A 91 -8.55 -9.64 2.94
CA GLU A 91 -7.96 -9.85 1.62
C GLU A 91 -6.44 -10.09 1.67
N TYR A 92 -5.82 -10.12 2.84
CA TYR A 92 -4.40 -10.43 2.99
C TYR A 92 -4.09 -11.86 2.59
N ARG A 93 -2.96 -12.06 1.91
CA ARG A 93 -2.54 -13.39 1.43
C ARG A 93 -1.06 -13.61 1.71
N ARG A 94 -0.72 -14.90 1.86
CA ARG A 94 0.66 -15.38 1.95
C ARG A 94 0.86 -16.47 0.92
N TYR A 95 1.96 -16.36 0.21
CA TYR A 95 2.35 -17.30 -0.81
C TYR A 95 3.67 -17.94 -0.39
N ARG A 96 3.64 -19.21 -0.10
CA ARG A 96 4.89 -19.95 0.11
C ARG A 96 5.52 -20.20 -1.25
N ILE A 97 6.73 -19.71 -1.43
CA ILE A 97 7.53 -19.94 -2.62
C ILE A 97 8.25 -21.26 -2.51
N LYS A 98 8.30 -22.03 -3.58
CA LYS A 98 8.91 -23.36 -3.62
C LYS A 98 9.89 -23.44 -4.78
N GLY A 99 10.87 -24.37 -4.66
CA GLY A 99 11.84 -24.62 -5.73
C GLY A 99 12.86 -23.52 -5.91
N PRO A 100 13.41 -23.35 -7.13
CA PRO A 100 14.49 -22.39 -7.42
C PRO A 100 14.16 -20.93 -7.08
N ALA A 101 12.89 -20.53 -7.24
CA ALA A 101 12.41 -19.18 -6.91
C ALA A 101 12.58 -18.80 -5.42
N GLN A 102 12.91 -19.73 -4.53
CA GLN A 102 13.18 -19.43 -3.12
C GLN A 102 14.43 -18.57 -2.87
N GLN A 103 15.36 -18.59 -3.79
CA GLN A 103 16.64 -17.88 -3.69
C GLN A 103 16.72 -16.69 -4.65
N ASP A 104 15.66 -16.43 -5.39
CA ASP A 104 15.55 -15.37 -6.38
C ASP A 104 14.31 -14.52 -6.08
N ASP A 105 14.53 -13.32 -5.57
CA ASP A 105 13.46 -12.39 -5.23
C ASP A 105 12.63 -11.96 -6.44
N PHE A 106 13.23 -11.91 -7.63
CA PHE A 106 12.53 -11.57 -8.87
C PHE A 106 11.56 -12.69 -9.28
N ALA A 107 12.05 -13.94 -9.25
CA ALA A 107 11.21 -15.10 -9.52
C ALA A 107 10.12 -15.26 -8.46
N ALA A 108 10.42 -14.94 -7.20
CA ALA A 108 9.43 -14.95 -6.11
C ALA A 108 8.33 -13.90 -6.31
N ILE A 109 8.69 -12.67 -6.70
CA ILE A 109 7.71 -11.61 -7.01
C ILE A 109 6.84 -12.02 -8.20
N HIS A 110 7.46 -12.51 -9.28
CA HIS A 110 6.74 -13.02 -10.45
C HIS A 110 5.71 -14.09 -10.03
N GLU A 111 6.11 -15.07 -9.23
CA GLU A 111 5.21 -16.14 -8.76
C GLU A 111 4.06 -15.58 -7.93
N VAL A 112 4.34 -14.66 -6.99
CA VAL A 112 3.31 -14.05 -6.12
C VAL A 112 2.27 -13.29 -6.94
N VAL A 113 2.73 -12.44 -7.86
CA VAL A 113 1.86 -11.62 -8.70
C VAL A 113 1.04 -12.52 -9.62
N THR A 114 1.65 -13.51 -10.28
CA THR A 114 0.96 -14.49 -11.13
C THR A 114 -0.17 -15.16 -10.34
N ARG A 115 0.14 -15.78 -9.20
CA ARG A 115 -0.85 -16.52 -8.39
C ARG A 115 -1.96 -15.62 -7.85
N TYR A 116 -1.66 -14.37 -7.54
CA TYR A 116 -2.66 -13.38 -7.13
C TYR A 116 -3.61 -13.05 -8.28
N VAL A 117 -3.07 -12.70 -9.44
CA VAL A 117 -3.84 -12.32 -10.62
C VAL A 117 -4.70 -13.49 -11.13
N GLU A 118 -4.13 -14.70 -11.28
CA GLU A 118 -4.88 -15.90 -11.64
C GLU A 118 -6.06 -16.16 -10.71
N ARG A 119 -5.84 -15.96 -9.41
CA ARG A 119 -6.91 -16.11 -8.43
C ARG A 119 -8.00 -15.06 -8.63
N ARG A 120 -7.64 -13.78 -8.87
CA ARG A 120 -8.61 -12.69 -9.11
C ARG A 120 -9.44 -12.97 -10.35
N LEU A 121 -8.79 -13.42 -11.43
CA LEU A 121 -9.47 -13.81 -12.69
C LEU A 121 -10.43 -14.98 -12.46
N ARG A 122 -9.98 -16.03 -11.77
CA ARG A 122 -10.83 -17.21 -11.47
C ARG A 122 -12.01 -16.88 -10.56
N GLU A 123 -11.85 -15.95 -9.62
CA GLU A 123 -12.90 -15.51 -8.70
C GLU A 123 -13.74 -14.37 -9.30
N GLU A 124 -13.50 -13.98 -10.56
CA GLU A 124 -14.17 -12.86 -11.27
C GLU A 124 -14.15 -11.54 -10.46
N LYS A 125 -13.07 -11.31 -9.71
CA LYS A 125 -12.90 -10.11 -8.90
C LYS A 125 -12.15 -9.04 -9.68
N PRO A 126 -12.48 -7.75 -9.47
CA PRO A 126 -11.76 -6.66 -10.13
C PRO A 126 -10.27 -6.66 -9.73
N MET A 127 -9.40 -6.26 -10.66
CA MET A 127 -7.99 -6.04 -10.36
C MET A 127 -7.81 -4.85 -9.41
N PRO A 128 -6.70 -4.77 -8.69
CA PRO A 128 -6.38 -3.58 -7.90
C PRO A 128 -6.08 -2.41 -8.84
N ASP A 129 -6.35 -1.19 -8.36
CA ASP A 129 -6.06 0.05 -9.09
C ASP A 129 -4.55 0.38 -9.11
N LEU A 130 -3.77 -0.25 -8.22
CA LEU A 130 -2.32 -0.10 -8.12
C LEU A 130 -1.70 -1.32 -7.44
N ILE A 131 -0.54 -1.73 -7.93
CA ILE A 131 0.32 -2.71 -7.27
C ILE A 131 1.59 -2.01 -6.79
N VAL A 132 1.92 -2.17 -5.52
CA VAL A 132 3.14 -1.65 -4.89
C VAL A 132 4.04 -2.83 -4.55
N ILE A 133 5.29 -2.78 -4.98
CA ILE A 133 6.33 -3.75 -4.59
C ILE A 133 7.14 -3.16 -3.45
N ASP A 134 7.27 -3.89 -2.33
CA ASP A 134 8.22 -3.55 -1.27
C ASP A 134 9.64 -3.81 -1.78
N GLY A 135 10.30 -2.75 -2.18
CA GLY A 135 11.64 -2.80 -2.73
C GLY A 135 12.68 -3.22 -1.70
N SER A 136 13.77 -3.83 -2.15
CA SER A 136 14.89 -4.24 -1.31
C SER A 136 15.69 -3.05 -0.78
N PHE A 137 16.70 -3.31 0.07
CA PHE A 137 17.62 -2.28 0.58
C PHE A 137 18.72 -1.88 -0.42
N PHE A 138 18.78 -2.58 -1.54
CA PHE A 138 19.85 -2.45 -2.51
C PHE A 138 19.55 -1.39 -3.57
N ASP A 139 20.25 -1.43 -4.68
CA ASP A 139 20.30 -0.34 -5.64
C ASP A 139 19.08 -0.28 -6.60
N GLN A 140 19.11 0.73 -7.48
CA GLN A 140 18.11 0.97 -8.51
C GLN A 140 17.91 -0.24 -9.43
N ILE A 141 18.98 -1.02 -9.71
CA ILE A 141 18.92 -2.17 -10.61
C ILE A 141 18.00 -3.25 -10.04
N GLU A 142 18.06 -3.51 -8.75
CA GLU A 142 17.18 -4.47 -8.10
C GLU A 142 15.71 -4.03 -8.12
N HIS A 143 15.43 -2.73 -7.88
CA HIS A 143 14.07 -2.22 -7.94
C HIS A 143 13.46 -2.37 -9.34
N LEU A 144 14.21 -2.05 -10.37
CA LEU A 144 13.77 -2.25 -11.76
C LEU A 144 13.62 -3.73 -12.11
N GLY A 145 14.50 -4.60 -11.61
CA GLY A 145 14.37 -6.05 -11.77
C GLY A 145 13.10 -6.60 -11.15
N GLN A 146 12.77 -6.16 -9.93
CA GLN A 146 11.54 -6.53 -9.23
C GLN A 146 10.28 -6.03 -9.95
N LEU A 147 10.29 -4.78 -10.44
CA LEU A 147 9.22 -4.21 -11.24
C LEU A 147 9.03 -4.95 -12.56
N ASN A 148 10.12 -5.26 -13.25
CA ASN A 148 10.07 -6.00 -14.52
C ASN A 148 9.51 -7.41 -14.33
N ALA A 149 9.87 -8.10 -13.25
CA ALA A 149 9.32 -9.41 -12.91
C ALA A 149 7.79 -9.35 -12.65
N ALA A 150 7.33 -8.33 -11.92
CA ALA A 150 5.90 -8.13 -11.68
C ALA A 150 5.16 -7.75 -12.97
N ARG A 151 5.73 -6.89 -13.82
CA ARG A 151 5.17 -6.49 -15.11
C ARG A 151 5.04 -7.68 -16.07
N ASP A 152 6.06 -8.53 -16.14
CA ASP A 152 6.04 -9.73 -16.96
C ASP A 152 4.91 -10.70 -16.53
N ALA A 153 4.72 -10.85 -15.21
CA ALA A 153 3.62 -11.65 -14.67
C ALA A 153 2.24 -11.10 -15.06
N LEU A 154 2.07 -9.76 -15.01
CA LEU A 154 0.83 -9.10 -15.42
C LEU A 154 0.58 -9.25 -16.92
N ALA A 155 1.59 -9.01 -17.76
CA ALA A 155 1.50 -9.08 -19.21
C ALA A 155 1.13 -10.49 -19.70
N LYS A 156 1.72 -11.54 -19.10
CA LYS A 156 1.40 -12.94 -19.42
C LYS A 156 -0.08 -13.30 -19.17
N LEU A 157 -0.75 -12.55 -18.31
CA LEU A 157 -2.16 -12.75 -17.96
C LEU A 157 -3.08 -11.68 -18.55
N GLY A 158 -2.57 -10.84 -19.47
CA GLY A 158 -3.34 -9.79 -20.13
C GLY A 158 -3.79 -8.68 -19.18
N GLN A 159 -3.02 -8.41 -18.12
CA GLN A 159 -3.31 -7.39 -17.09
C GLN A 159 -2.24 -6.29 -17.03
N ASP A 160 -1.57 -6.03 -18.12
CA ASP A 160 -0.50 -5.03 -18.28
C ASP A 160 -0.96 -3.58 -18.06
N ALA A 161 -2.27 -3.32 -18.15
CA ALA A 161 -2.85 -2.01 -17.84
C ALA A 161 -2.87 -1.66 -16.34
N VAL A 162 -2.62 -2.64 -15.43
CA VAL A 162 -2.60 -2.38 -13.98
C VAL A 162 -1.36 -1.58 -13.61
N PRO A 163 -1.51 -0.38 -13.02
CA PRO A 163 -0.37 0.43 -12.60
C PRO A 163 0.51 -0.29 -11.57
N LEU A 164 1.82 -0.11 -11.70
CA LEU A 164 2.84 -0.78 -10.90
C LEU A 164 3.91 0.19 -10.45
N VAL A 165 4.27 0.16 -9.17
CA VAL A 165 5.39 0.93 -8.60
C VAL A 165 6.18 0.09 -7.59
N SER A 166 7.45 0.45 -7.37
CA SER A 166 8.26 -0.07 -6.27
C SER A 166 8.63 1.05 -5.31
N LEU A 167 8.61 0.79 -4.01
CA LEU A 167 9.03 1.74 -2.98
C LEU A 167 10.35 1.27 -2.35
N ALA A 168 11.41 2.05 -2.55
CA ALA A 168 12.71 1.80 -1.93
C ALA A 168 12.69 2.13 -0.43
N LYS A 169 13.38 1.33 0.39
CA LYS A 169 13.38 1.49 1.85
C LYS A 169 14.28 2.63 2.34
N ARG A 170 15.40 2.84 1.71
CA ARG A 170 16.43 3.76 2.23
C ARG A 170 16.12 5.22 1.94
N GLU A 171 15.84 5.52 0.66
CA GLU A 171 15.63 6.89 0.20
C GLU A 171 14.15 7.25 0.03
N GLU A 172 13.25 6.29 0.30
CA GLU A 172 11.79 6.43 0.11
C GLU A 172 11.43 6.85 -1.32
N GLU A 173 12.24 6.39 -2.29
CA GLU A 173 12.07 6.65 -3.70
C GLU A 173 11.04 5.70 -4.32
N ILE A 174 10.23 6.25 -5.22
CA ILE A 174 9.20 5.50 -5.94
C ILE A 174 9.68 5.26 -7.36
N TYR A 175 9.88 4.01 -7.72
CA TYR A 175 10.31 3.58 -9.05
C TYR A 175 9.11 3.15 -9.88
N PHE A 176 9.17 3.47 -11.18
CA PHE A 176 8.18 3.08 -12.18
C PHE A 176 8.83 2.20 -13.25
N PRO A 177 8.07 1.27 -13.89
CA PRO A 177 8.63 0.42 -14.94
C PRO A 177 9.17 1.20 -16.15
N ASP A 178 8.56 2.35 -16.45
CA ASP A 178 8.78 3.10 -17.69
C ASP A 178 9.49 4.45 -17.46
N ARG A 179 10.04 4.68 -16.26
CA ARG A 179 10.79 5.90 -15.93
C ARG A 179 12.19 5.57 -15.48
N ALA A 180 13.17 6.28 -16.03
CA ALA A 180 14.57 6.12 -15.66
C ALA A 180 14.86 6.68 -14.26
N GLU A 181 14.19 7.79 -13.89
CA GLU A 181 14.41 8.46 -12.61
C GLU A 181 13.27 8.15 -11.63
N PRO A 182 13.60 7.90 -10.36
CA PRO A 182 12.59 7.69 -9.34
C PRO A 182 11.88 9.00 -8.96
N LEU A 183 10.66 8.87 -8.51
CA LEU A 183 9.90 9.97 -7.92
C LEU A 183 10.24 10.08 -6.44
N ARG A 184 10.59 11.29 -5.99
CA ARG A 184 10.82 11.63 -4.59
C ARG A 184 9.71 12.52 -4.08
N LEU A 185 8.98 12.05 -3.08
CA LEU A 185 7.94 12.83 -2.43
C LEU A 185 8.44 13.44 -1.11
N PRO A 186 7.94 14.62 -0.72
CA PRO A 186 8.24 15.18 0.58
C PRO A 186 7.85 14.21 1.71
N ARG A 187 8.66 14.12 2.78
CA ARG A 187 8.38 13.22 3.92
C ARG A 187 7.01 13.43 4.58
N ARG A 188 6.45 14.63 4.47
CA ARG A 188 5.10 14.98 4.96
C ARG A 188 3.96 14.62 3.99
N SER A 189 4.26 14.17 2.78
CA SER A 189 3.26 13.78 1.79
C SER A 189 2.33 12.71 2.33
N ALA A 190 1.02 12.91 2.21
CA ALA A 190 0.00 11.93 2.58
C ALA A 190 0.11 10.65 1.72
N ALA A 191 0.46 10.80 0.43
CA ALA A 191 0.73 9.70 -0.49
C ALA A 191 1.90 8.83 -0.03
N LEU A 192 3.03 9.46 0.31
CA LEU A 192 4.21 8.73 0.78
C LEU A 192 3.91 7.97 2.08
N ARG A 193 3.26 8.62 3.05
CA ARG A 193 2.87 7.98 4.31
C ARG A 193 1.93 6.78 4.09
N LEU A 194 1.03 6.87 3.11
CA LEU A 194 0.15 5.75 2.77
C LEU A 194 0.94 4.57 2.19
N LEU A 195 1.87 4.82 1.28
CA LEU A 195 2.76 3.79 0.72
C LEU A 195 3.64 3.16 1.79
N GLN A 196 4.24 3.96 2.68
CA GLN A 196 5.03 3.47 3.81
C GLN A 196 4.22 2.56 4.73
N ARG A 197 3.00 2.97 5.08
CA ARG A 197 2.09 2.13 5.89
C ARG A 197 1.78 0.80 5.21
N ALA A 198 1.56 0.80 3.90
CA ALA A 198 1.28 -0.42 3.16
C ALA A 198 2.50 -1.34 3.11
N ARG A 199 3.70 -0.79 2.84
CA ARG A 199 4.97 -1.50 2.88
C ARG A 199 5.23 -2.12 4.26
N ASP A 200 5.16 -1.31 5.31
CA ASP A 200 5.44 -1.76 6.67
C ASP A 200 4.46 -2.85 7.11
N GLU A 201 3.20 -2.74 6.71
CA GLU A 201 2.19 -3.77 6.98
C GLU A 201 2.45 -5.07 6.20
N ALA A 202 2.87 -4.99 4.92
CA ALA A 202 3.26 -6.16 4.13
C ALA A 202 4.47 -6.87 4.74
N HIS A 203 5.49 -6.10 5.10
CA HIS A 203 6.68 -6.61 5.77
C HIS A 203 6.34 -7.25 7.13
N ARG A 204 5.60 -6.55 7.98
CA ARG A 204 5.13 -7.07 9.29
C ARG A 204 4.36 -8.38 9.14
N TYR A 205 3.47 -8.45 8.14
CA TYR A 205 2.66 -9.63 7.88
C TYR A 205 3.51 -10.83 7.44
N GLY A 206 4.53 -10.60 6.62
CA GLY A 206 5.49 -11.64 6.20
C GLY A 206 6.38 -12.14 7.34
N VAL A 207 7.00 -11.21 8.09
CA VAL A 207 7.89 -11.52 9.20
C VAL A 207 7.17 -12.29 10.32
N ALA A 208 5.95 -11.91 10.67
CA ALA A 208 5.16 -12.59 11.69
C ALA A 208 4.92 -14.07 11.34
N TYR A 209 4.72 -14.38 10.06
CA TYR A 209 4.56 -15.76 9.61
C TYR A 209 5.85 -16.57 9.70
N ASN A 210 6.97 -16.01 9.26
CA ASN A 210 8.27 -16.66 9.35
C ASN A 210 8.65 -16.93 10.81
N ARG A 211 8.38 -15.98 11.71
CA ARG A 211 8.59 -16.14 13.15
C ARG A 211 7.76 -17.31 13.72
N LYS A 212 6.46 -17.37 13.41
CA LYS A 212 5.57 -18.46 13.85
C LYS A 212 6.06 -19.82 13.36
N ARG A 213 6.47 -19.92 12.09
CA ARG A 213 7.03 -21.15 11.52
C ARG A 213 8.32 -21.58 12.19
N ARG A 214 9.22 -20.61 12.47
CA ARG A 214 10.48 -20.91 13.18
C ARG A 214 10.21 -21.45 14.57
N THR A 215 9.31 -20.84 15.34
CA THR A 215 8.92 -21.32 16.67
C THR A 215 8.35 -22.75 16.58
N ALA A 216 7.43 -23.00 15.65
CA ALA A 216 6.87 -24.35 15.46
C ALA A 216 7.95 -25.41 15.12
N ARG A 217 8.93 -25.05 14.27
CA ARG A 217 10.06 -25.95 13.96
C ARG A 217 10.96 -26.22 15.16
N THR A 218 11.29 -25.17 15.92
CA THR A 218 12.13 -25.31 17.11
C THR A 218 11.45 -26.20 18.13
N VAL A 219 10.18 -26.00 18.41
CA VAL A 219 9.40 -26.89 19.33
C VAL A 219 9.34 -28.30 18.80
N THR A 220 9.10 -28.48 17.50
CA THR A 220 9.05 -29.81 16.85
C THR A 220 10.38 -30.52 16.96
N SER A 221 11.52 -29.82 16.78
CA SER A 221 12.85 -30.39 16.91
C SER A 221 13.14 -30.77 18.37
N ALA A 222 12.91 -29.87 19.31
CA ALA A 222 13.13 -30.09 20.74
C ALA A 222 12.32 -31.27 21.29
N LEU A 223 11.10 -31.50 20.80
CA LEU A 223 10.30 -32.66 21.18
C LEU A 223 10.90 -34.00 20.72
N LEU A 224 11.67 -34.01 19.62
CA LEU A 224 12.33 -35.21 19.14
C LEU A 224 13.60 -35.56 19.94
N ASP A 225 14.19 -34.58 20.63
CA ASP A 225 15.36 -34.78 21.47
C ASP A 225 15.00 -35.39 22.82
N ILE A 226 13.70 -35.50 23.14
CA ILE A 226 13.23 -36.12 24.39
C ILE A 226 13.15 -37.66 24.22
N PRO A 227 13.87 -38.44 25.04
CA PRO A 227 13.82 -39.90 24.97
C PRO A 227 12.39 -40.41 25.11
N GLY A 228 11.95 -41.29 24.20
CA GLY A 228 10.62 -41.90 24.20
C GLY A 228 9.54 -41.10 23.45
N ILE A 229 9.84 -39.90 22.91
CA ILE A 229 8.94 -39.16 22.03
C ILE A 229 9.30 -39.44 20.57
N GLY A 230 8.64 -40.42 19.98
CA GLY A 230 8.70 -40.66 18.53
C GLY A 230 7.75 -39.79 17.73
N PRO A 231 7.76 -39.89 16.38
CA PRO A 231 6.96 -39.04 15.48
C PRO A 231 5.46 -38.99 15.82
N ASN A 232 4.87 -40.10 16.21
CA ASN A 232 3.45 -40.20 16.54
C ASN A 232 3.08 -39.45 17.83
N ARG A 233 3.89 -39.64 18.89
CA ARG A 233 3.68 -38.93 20.17
C ARG A 233 3.90 -37.45 20.02
N ARG A 234 4.89 -37.03 19.22
CA ARG A 234 5.10 -35.63 18.87
C ARG A 234 3.89 -35.04 18.18
N SER A 235 3.34 -35.70 17.16
CA SER A 235 2.14 -35.20 16.45
C SER A 235 0.96 -35.03 17.41
N LEU A 236 0.75 -36.00 18.33
CA LEU A 236 -0.32 -35.88 19.31
C LEU A 236 -0.12 -34.71 20.27
N LEU A 237 1.10 -34.51 20.78
CA LEU A 237 1.42 -33.39 21.67
C LEU A 237 1.22 -32.03 20.98
N LEU A 238 1.64 -31.90 19.71
CA LEU A 238 1.45 -30.66 18.93
C LEU A 238 -0.03 -30.40 18.54
N GLN A 239 -0.85 -31.45 18.42
CA GLN A 239 -2.28 -31.31 18.20
C GLN A 239 -3.06 -30.89 19.45
N THR A 240 -2.58 -31.34 20.62
CA THR A 240 -3.29 -31.12 21.90
C THR A 240 -2.87 -29.81 22.57
N PHE A 241 -1.60 -29.42 22.47
CA PHE A 241 -1.00 -28.32 23.23
C PHE A 241 -0.29 -27.26 22.36
N GLY A 242 -0.28 -27.37 21.01
CA GLY A 242 0.47 -26.50 20.09
C GLY A 242 -0.29 -25.36 19.45
#